data_d18e98d4d27ead5d8c75ce71ee11e358
#
_entry.id   d18e98d4d27ead5d8c75ce71ee11e358
#
_cell.length_a   1.000
_cell.length_b   1.000
_cell.length_c   1.000
_cell.angle_alpha   90.00
_cell.angle_beta   90.00
_cell.angle_gamma   90.00
#
_symmetry.space_group_name_H-M   'P 1'
#
loop_
_entity.id
_entity.type
_entity.pdbx_description
1 polymer ?
#
loop_
_entity_poly.entity_id
_entity_poly.type
_entity_poly.pdbx_seq_one_letter_code
_entity_poly.pdbx_strand_id
1 'polypeptide(L)'
;MKTQEIGQSGMIASRVALGVMRMDALDAADAARTVAVAHDSGIDYFDTADIYGFHDHAAHASSKRFGQAWKDAGLDRSTIFIQTKFGIDYSFGENDGGANGYDFSAKHLIDALDHELEALQTDYVDAVLLHRIDTLFELNEVAEAFDALESSGKVRHFGVSNMGPWQIELLQSGLRQKLEINQLQFGLMHTQMLDAEIQFNMASDPAADRTGGILPYSRLKHMTIQAWCPFQSGTEYGPFVGNEHFPELNVELTRLAGKYSSTPNGIAVAWILRHPA
;
A
#
# COMPACT_ATOMS: atom_id res chain seq x y z
N MET A 1 -11.89 -8.30 13.79
CA MET A 1 -10.65 -7.53 13.44
C MET A 1 -10.56 -6.28 14.31
N LYS A 2 -9.35 -5.77 14.61
CA LYS A 2 -9.20 -4.45 15.24
C LYS A 2 -9.18 -3.38 14.15
N THR A 3 -9.70 -2.21 14.47
CA THR A 3 -9.70 -1.03 13.60
C THR A 3 -8.77 0.06 14.14
N GLN A 4 -8.43 1.02 13.31
CA GLN A 4 -7.70 2.24 13.68
C GLN A 4 -8.12 3.39 12.78
N GLU A 5 -7.90 4.61 13.23
CA GLU A 5 -7.99 5.78 12.37
C GLU A 5 -6.80 5.84 11.44
N ILE A 6 -7.03 6.16 10.18
CA ILE A 6 -6.00 6.34 9.17
C ILE A 6 -5.58 7.81 9.16
N GLY A 7 -4.33 8.07 9.53
CA GLY A 7 -3.85 9.45 9.69
C GLY A 7 -4.64 10.22 10.74
N GLN A 8 -5.23 11.33 10.33
CA GLN A 8 -6.21 12.14 11.06
C GLN A 8 -7.44 12.41 10.19
N SER A 9 -7.75 11.45 9.30
CA SER A 9 -8.79 11.58 8.28
C SER A 9 -10.22 11.41 8.83
N GLY A 10 -10.37 10.84 10.01
CA GLY A 10 -11.66 10.33 10.49
C GLY A 10 -12.06 8.97 9.88
N MET A 11 -11.29 8.45 8.92
CA MET A 11 -11.51 7.14 8.33
C MET A 11 -11.07 6.05 9.30
N ILE A 12 -12.03 5.28 9.82
CA ILE A 12 -11.77 4.18 10.75
C ILE A 12 -11.84 2.86 9.97
N ALA A 13 -10.71 2.22 9.75
CA ALA A 13 -10.59 1.02 8.93
C ALA A 13 -9.90 -0.12 9.69
N SER A 14 -9.99 -1.34 9.14
CA SER A 14 -9.29 -2.51 9.66
C SER A 14 -7.78 -2.30 9.62
N ARG A 15 -7.08 -2.77 10.70
CA ARG A 15 -5.61 -2.65 10.80
C ARG A 15 -4.86 -3.54 9.83
N VAL A 16 -5.55 -4.46 9.17
CA VAL A 16 -5.02 -5.31 8.11
C VAL A 16 -5.81 -5.00 6.84
N ALA A 17 -5.10 -4.70 5.77
CA ALA A 17 -5.68 -4.52 4.45
C ALA A 17 -5.39 -5.74 3.57
N LEU A 18 -6.31 -6.04 2.65
CA LEU A 18 -6.05 -7.01 1.59
C LEU A 18 -5.45 -6.28 0.38
N GLY A 19 -4.16 -6.56 0.10
CA GLY A 19 -3.53 -6.14 -1.16
C GLY A 19 -3.96 -7.04 -2.31
N VAL A 20 -4.48 -6.44 -3.39
CA VAL A 20 -5.02 -7.20 -4.53
C VAL A 20 -4.08 -7.22 -5.76
N MET A 21 -2.80 -6.92 -5.59
CA MET A 21 -1.81 -6.82 -6.65
C MET A 21 -1.76 -8.04 -7.61
N ARG A 22 -2.08 -9.23 -7.11
CA ARG A 22 -2.04 -10.49 -7.89
C ARG A 22 -3.43 -11.05 -8.15
N MET A 23 -4.48 -10.25 -8.06
CA MET A 23 -5.83 -10.73 -8.21
C MET A 23 -6.16 -11.11 -9.67
N ASP A 24 -5.48 -10.52 -10.64
CA ASP A 24 -5.54 -10.89 -12.06
C ASP A 24 -5.16 -12.37 -12.33
N ALA A 25 -4.35 -12.99 -11.46
CA ALA A 25 -4.02 -14.41 -11.55
C ALA A 25 -5.13 -15.36 -11.07
N LEU A 26 -6.19 -14.84 -10.46
CA LEU A 26 -7.31 -15.64 -9.96
C LEU A 26 -8.45 -15.68 -10.99
N ASP A 27 -9.16 -16.80 -11.04
CA ASP A 27 -10.46 -16.82 -11.73
C ASP A 27 -11.51 -15.99 -10.95
N ALA A 28 -12.65 -15.72 -11.60
CA ALA A 28 -13.68 -14.85 -11.02
C ALA A 28 -14.24 -15.41 -9.69
N ALA A 29 -14.43 -16.75 -9.59
CA ALA A 29 -14.98 -17.38 -8.40
C ALA A 29 -13.99 -17.33 -7.22
N ASP A 30 -12.71 -17.57 -7.49
CA ASP A 30 -11.64 -17.53 -6.49
C ASP A 30 -11.38 -16.09 -6.02
N ALA A 31 -11.43 -15.11 -6.91
CA ALA A 31 -11.33 -13.71 -6.57
C ALA A 31 -12.49 -13.27 -5.66
N ALA A 32 -13.74 -13.56 -6.04
CA ALA A 32 -14.92 -13.27 -5.22
C ALA A 32 -14.86 -13.94 -3.85
N ARG A 33 -14.48 -15.22 -3.80
CA ARG A 33 -14.29 -15.95 -2.55
C ARG A 33 -13.21 -15.32 -1.66
N THR A 34 -12.09 -14.90 -2.25
CA THR A 34 -11.01 -14.25 -1.51
C THR A 34 -11.47 -12.95 -0.86
N VAL A 35 -12.21 -12.13 -1.60
CA VAL A 35 -12.79 -10.88 -1.09
C VAL A 35 -13.81 -11.15 0.01
N ALA A 36 -14.72 -12.10 -0.21
CA ALA A 36 -15.74 -12.48 0.78
C ALA A 36 -15.10 -12.97 2.09
N VAL A 37 -14.12 -13.89 2.03
CA VAL A 37 -13.41 -14.41 3.20
C VAL A 37 -12.67 -13.30 3.96
N ALA A 38 -12.04 -12.37 3.24
CA ALA A 38 -11.37 -11.21 3.86
C ALA A 38 -12.39 -10.35 4.62
N HIS A 39 -13.49 -9.98 3.97
CA HIS A 39 -14.54 -9.17 4.58
C HIS A 39 -15.21 -9.87 5.78
N ASP A 40 -15.55 -11.14 5.66
CA ASP A 40 -16.13 -11.95 6.75
C ASP A 40 -15.16 -12.09 7.95
N SER A 41 -13.85 -11.99 7.70
CA SER A 41 -12.81 -11.94 8.73
C SER A 41 -12.65 -10.53 9.36
N GLY A 42 -13.44 -9.56 8.90
CA GLY A 42 -13.46 -8.17 9.36
C GLY A 42 -12.39 -7.28 8.70
N ILE A 43 -11.88 -7.66 7.54
CA ILE A 43 -11.04 -6.80 6.70
C ILE A 43 -11.97 -6.00 5.79
N ASP A 44 -12.01 -4.69 5.99
CA ASP A 44 -12.79 -3.75 5.20
C ASP A 44 -11.94 -2.84 4.29
N TYR A 45 -10.61 -2.99 4.31
CA TYR A 45 -9.67 -2.18 3.57
C TYR A 45 -9.00 -2.99 2.46
N PHE A 46 -9.07 -2.48 1.21
CA PHE A 46 -8.54 -3.13 0.02
C PHE A 46 -7.58 -2.19 -0.71
N ASP A 47 -6.40 -2.69 -1.08
CA ASP A 47 -5.31 -1.90 -1.66
C ASP A 47 -4.94 -2.42 -3.06
N THR A 48 -5.01 -1.54 -4.04
CA THR A 48 -4.63 -1.80 -5.43
C THR A 48 -3.66 -0.73 -5.97
N ALA A 49 -3.41 -0.74 -7.26
CA ALA A 49 -2.72 0.31 -8.03
C ALA A 49 -3.01 0.16 -9.53
N ASP A 50 -2.94 1.27 -10.25
CA ASP A 50 -3.15 1.37 -11.68
C ASP A 50 -2.28 0.42 -12.51
N ILE A 51 -1.02 0.23 -12.10
CA ILE A 51 -0.05 -0.63 -12.78
C ILE A 51 -0.22 -2.13 -12.49
N TYR A 52 -1.15 -2.54 -11.59
CA TYR A 52 -1.26 -3.94 -11.21
C TYR A 52 -2.01 -4.77 -12.27
N GLY A 53 -1.35 -5.80 -12.78
CA GLY A 53 -1.85 -6.68 -13.84
C GLY A 53 -0.73 -7.50 -14.44
N PHE A 54 0.19 -7.97 -13.58
CA PHE A 54 1.42 -8.64 -14.02
C PHE A 54 1.17 -10.03 -14.63
N HIS A 55 0.08 -10.70 -14.27
CA HIS A 55 -0.28 -11.98 -14.85
C HIS A 55 -0.91 -11.80 -16.24
N ASP A 56 -1.81 -10.83 -16.39
CA ASP A 56 -2.50 -10.56 -17.65
C ASP A 56 -1.69 -9.65 -18.58
N HIS A 57 -0.51 -9.17 -18.14
CA HIS A 57 0.31 -8.18 -18.85
C HIS A 57 -0.47 -6.95 -19.30
N ALA A 58 -1.32 -6.42 -18.42
CA ALA A 58 -2.16 -5.28 -18.69
C ALA A 58 -2.34 -4.41 -17.45
N ALA A 59 -2.12 -3.10 -17.58
CA ALA A 59 -2.45 -2.14 -16.53
C ALA A 59 -3.92 -2.29 -16.11
N HIS A 60 -4.22 -2.02 -14.85
CA HIS A 60 -5.55 -2.13 -14.25
C HIS A 60 -6.17 -3.54 -14.22
N ALA A 61 -5.49 -4.61 -14.68
CA ALA A 61 -6.10 -5.94 -14.76
C ALA A 61 -6.47 -6.49 -13.37
N SER A 62 -5.61 -6.28 -12.37
CA SER A 62 -5.94 -6.66 -10.97
C SER A 62 -7.10 -5.83 -10.42
N SER A 63 -7.14 -4.52 -10.68
CA SER A 63 -8.24 -3.64 -10.29
C SER A 63 -9.55 -4.04 -10.96
N LYS A 64 -9.50 -4.41 -12.24
CA LYS A 64 -10.68 -4.92 -12.97
C LYS A 64 -11.19 -6.23 -12.37
N ARG A 65 -10.29 -7.17 -12.03
CA ARG A 65 -10.65 -8.41 -11.36
C ARG A 65 -11.24 -8.16 -9.99
N PHE A 66 -10.66 -7.23 -9.22
CA PHE A 66 -11.18 -6.85 -7.92
C PHE A 66 -12.54 -6.14 -8.02
N GLY A 67 -12.71 -5.24 -9.00
CA GLY A 67 -13.97 -4.54 -9.27
C GLY A 67 -15.15 -5.48 -9.51
N GLN A 68 -14.91 -6.59 -10.21
CA GLN A 68 -15.91 -7.64 -10.36
C GLN A 68 -16.07 -8.45 -9.06
N ALA A 69 -14.96 -8.79 -8.39
CA ALA A 69 -14.94 -9.69 -7.25
C ALA A 69 -15.72 -9.15 -6.04
N TRP A 70 -15.61 -7.87 -5.69
CA TRP A 70 -16.35 -7.33 -4.54
C TRP A 70 -17.86 -7.27 -4.81
N LYS A 71 -18.29 -7.07 -6.07
CA LYS A 71 -19.70 -7.14 -6.47
C LYS A 71 -20.22 -8.58 -6.43
N ASP A 72 -19.47 -9.52 -6.96
CA ASP A 72 -19.84 -10.95 -6.94
C ASP A 72 -19.87 -11.50 -5.51
N ALA A 73 -19.04 -10.96 -4.62
CA ALA A 73 -19.10 -11.25 -3.18
C ALA A 73 -20.32 -10.60 -2.47
N GLY A 74 -21.11 -9.78 -3.17
CA GLY A 74 -22.30 -9.12 -2.64
C GLY A 74 -22.01 -8.01 -1.63
N LEU A 75 -20.82 -7.40 -1.68
CA LEU A 75 -20.47 -6.35 -0.73
C LEU A 75 -21.13 -5.02 -1.13
N ASP A 76 -21.54 -4.25 -0.12
CA ASP A 76 -21.95 -2.86 -0.31
C ASP A 76 -20.70 -1.96 -0.36
N ARG A 77 -20.59 -1.12 -1.40
CA ARG A 77 -19.46 -0.19 -1.59
C ARG A 77 -19.23 0.72 -0.37
N SER A 78 -20.30 1.07 0.33
CA SER A 78 -20.22 1.92 1.53
C SER A 78 -19.62 1.23 2.76
N THR A 79 -19.49 -0.10 2.74
CA THR A 79 -18.94 -0.90 3.84
C THR A 79 -17.47 -1.27 3.66
N ILE A 80 -16.88 -0.88 2.54
CA ILE A 80 -15.48 -1.17 2.22
C ILE A 80 -14.73 0.11 1.88
N PHE A 81 -13.44 0.14 2.23
CA PHE A 81 -12.48 1.17 1.85
C PHE A 81 -11.63 0.66 0.69
N ILE A 82 -11.59 1.41 -0.40
CA ILE A 82 -10.76 1.11 -1.56
C ILE A 82 -9.68 2.18 -1.68
N GLN A 83 -8.43 1.72 -1.69
CA GLN A 83 -7.26 2.53 -1.95
C GLN A 83 -6.63 2.12 -3.26
N THR A 84 -6.24 3.09 -4.09
CA THR A 84 -5.39 2.86 -5.26
C THR A 84 -4.16 3.74 -5.26
N LYS A 85 -3.30 3.55 -6.26
CA LYS A 85 -2.07 4.31 -6.43
C LYS A 85 -1.88 4.64 -7.92
N PHE A 86 -1.19 5.75 -8.20
CA PHE A 86 -0.91 6.23 -9.54
C PHE A 86 0.44 6.98 -9.62
N GLY A 87 0.80 7.46 -10.81
CA GLY A 87 2.00 8.28 -11.02
C GLY A 87 3.23 7.49 -11.48
N ILE A 88 3.08 6.20 -11.77
CA ILE A 88 4.06 5.41 -12.51
C ILE A 88 3.53 5.24 -13.94
N ASP A 89 4.28 5.70 -14.93
CA ASP A 89 4.02 5.35 -16.32
C ASP A 89 4.58 3.96 -16.60
N TYR A 90 3.71 2.98 -16.77
CA TYR A 90 4.05 1.58 -16.93
C TYR A 90 3.46 1.01 -18.22
N SER A 91 4.29 0.37 -19.03
CA SER A 91 3.82 -0.38 -20.20
C SER A 91 4.14 -1.86 -20.08
N PHE A 92 3.17 -2.69 -20.44
CA PHE A 92 3.33 -4.12 -20.66
C PHE A 92 3.62 -4.32 -22.16
N GLY A 93 4.88 -4.14 -22.58
CA GLY A 93 5.32 -4.31 -23.96
C GLY A 93 5.87 -5.69 -24.27
N GLU A 94 6.21 -5.95 -25.54
CA GLU A 94 6.78 -7.22 -26.02
C GLU A 94 8.15 -7.56 -25.37
N ASN A 95 8.78 -6.60 -24.72
CA ASN A 95 10.10 -6.72 -24.09
C ASN A 95 10.00 -6.58 -22.56
N ASP A 96 9.27 -7.49 -21.92
CA ASP A 96 9.20 -7.71 -20.45
C ASP A 96 8.36 -6.75 -19.63
N GLY A 97 7.80 -5.66 -20.17
CA GLY A 97 7.11 -4.64 -19.41
C GLY A 97 8.04 -3.92 -18.42
N GLY A 98 7.74 -2.72 -18.05
CA GLY A 98 8.52 -1.97 -17.10
C GLY A 98 8.00 -0.56 -16.93
N ALA A 99 8.47 0.10 -15.87
CA ALA A 99 8.21 1.52 -15.73
C ALA A 99 8.93 2.27 -16.85
N ASN A 100 8.17 2.97 -17.70
CA ASN A 100 8.70 3.89 -18.69
C ASN A 100 9.26 5.13 -18.00
N GLY A 101 8.65 5.50 -16.86
CA GLY A 101 9.02 6.64 -16.07
C GLY A 101 8.06 6.87 -14.91
N TYR A 102 8.13 8.06 -14.39
CA TYR A 102 7.21 8.60 -13.38
C TYR A 102 6.62 9.87 -13.95
N ASP A 103 5.30 10.05 -13.83
CA ASP A 103 4.59 11.19 -14.37
C ASP A 103 3.57 11.73 -13.36
N PHE A 104 3.86 12.89 -12.80
CA PHE A 104 2.98 13.61 -11.88
C PHE A 104 2.29 14.79 -12.55
N SER A 105 2.23 14.84 -13.89
CA SER A 105 1.41 15.83 -14.57
C SER A 105 -0.06 15.69 -14.17
N ALA A 106 -0.76 16.81 -14.08
CA ALA A 106 -2.17 16.82 -13.71
C ALA A 106 -3.00 15.91 -14.62
N LYS A 107 -2.70 15.96 -15.92
CA LYS A 107 -3.39 15.11 -16.92
C LYS A 107 -3.20 13.61 -16.62
N HIS A 108 -1.94 13.17 -16.41
CA HIS A 108 -1.67 11.75 -16.15
C HIS A 108 -2.36 11.27 -14.87
N LEU A 109 -2.26 12.01 -13.78
CA LEU A 109 -2.87 11.63 -12.52
C LEU A 109 -4.40 11.54 -12.60
N ILE A 110 -5.04 12.47 -13.30
CA ILE A 110 -6.50 12.47 -13.48
C ILE A 110 -6.94 11.30 -14.37
N ASP A 111 -6.29 11.12 -15.51
CA ASP A 111 -6.61 10.04 -16.45
C ASP A 111 -6.40 8.65 -15.82
N ALA A 112 -5.29 8.46 -15.09
CA ALA A 112 -4.98 7.21 -14.40
C ALA A 112 -6.07 6.85 -13.37
N LEU A 113 -6.55 7.84 -12.61
CA LEU A 113 -7.64 7.59 -11.66
C LEU A 113 -8.95 7.28 -12.38
N ASP A 114 -9.27 7.96 -13.47
CA ASP A 114 -10.51 7.70 -14.20
C ASP A 114 -10.54 6.27 -14.76
N HIS A 115 -9.44 5.78 -15.29
CA HIS A 115 -9.31 4.37 -15.71
C HIS A 115 -9.39 3.39 -14.52
N GLU A 116 -8.81 3.75 -13.38
CA GLU A 116 -8.91 2.94 -12.16
C GLU A 116 -10.37 2.84 -11.66
N LEU A 117 -11.11 3.94 -11.64
CA LEU A 117 -12.51 3.94 -11.24
C LEU A 117 -13.37 3.06 -12.16
N GLU A 118 -13.13 3.12 -13.48
CA GLU A 118 -13.77 2.22 -14.44
C GLU A 118 -13.43 0.75 -14.14
N ALA A 119 -12.16 0.44 -13.95
CA ALA A 119 -11.69 -0.91 -13.63
C ALA A 119 -12.26 -1.43 -12.30
N LEU A 120 -12.27 -0.60 -11.28
CA LEU A 120 -12.83 -0.90 -9.95
C LEU A 120 -14.36 -0.94 -9.92
N GLN A 121 -15.02 -0.47 -10.99
CA GLN A 121 -16.47 -0.38 -11.11
C GLN A 121 -17.13 0.42 -9.97
N THR A 122 -16.54 1.55 -9.62
CA THR A 122 -16.99 2.47 -8.57
C THR A 122 -16.80 3.93 -8.99
N ASP A 123 -17.58 4.85 -8.41
CA ASP A 123 -17.50 6.27 -8.73
C ASP A 123 -16.45 7.02 -7.91
N TYR A 124 -15.90 6.37 -6.86
CA TYR A 124 -14.91 6.98 -5.98
C TYR A 124 -13.98 5.94 -5.35
N VAL A 125 -12.81 6.40 -4.94
CA VAL A 125 -11.93 5.70 -4.01
C VAL A 125 -11.85 6.44 -2.68
N ASP A 126 -11.62 5.70 -1.59
CA ASP A 126 -11.50 6.29 -0.26
C ASP A 126 -10.13 6.93 -0.08
N ALA A 127 -9.09 6.37 -0.69
CA ALA A 127 -7.77 6.97 -0.70
C ALA A 127 -7.05 6.76 -2.04
N VAL A 128 -6.20 7.72 -2.41
CA VAL A 128 -5.23 7.57 -3.50
C VAL A 128 -3.83 7.91 -3.03
N LEU A 129 -2.84 7.15 -3.47
CA LEU A 129 -1.44 7.38 -3.14
C LEU A 129 -0.63 7.70 -4.40
N LEU A 130 0.28 8.67 -4.30
CA LEU A 130 1.39 8.77 -5.25
C LEU A 130 2.31 7.57 -5.05
N HIS A 131 2.42 6.69 -6.04
CA HIS A 131 3.00 5.34 -5.88
C HIS A 131 4.51 5.36 -5.63
N ARG A 132 5.23 6.21 -6.37
CA ARG A 132 6.64 6.56 -6.17
C ARG A 132 6.86 7.99 -6.63
N ILE A 133 7.87 8.64 -6.08
CA ILE A 133 8.15 10.03 -6.44
C ILE A 133 8.60 10.14 -7.91
N ASP A 134 7.99 11.04 -8.62
CA ASP A 134 8.58 11.65 -9.82
C ASP A 134 9.52 12.75 -9.36
N THR A 135 10.80 12.62 -9.59
CA THR A 135 11.79 13.63 -9.14
C THR A 135 11.80 14.91 -9.99
N LEU A 136 11.05 14.93 -11.06
CA LEU A 136 10.92 16.07 -11.99
C LEU A 136 9.54 16.73 -11.91
N PHE A 137 8.71 16.35 -10.93
CA PHE A 137 7.35 16.87 -10.82
C PHE A 137 7.29 18.37 -10.59
N GLU A 138 6.28 18.99 -11.18
CA GLU A 138 5.91 20.38 -10.89
C GLU A 138 4.79 20.38 -9.82
N LEU A 139 5.02 21.11 -8.74
CA LEU A 139 4.14 21.09 -7.56
C LEU A 139 2.72 21.58 -7.86
N ASN A 140 2.58 22.57 -8.75
CA ASN A 140 1.27 23.06 -9.21
C ASN A 140 0.47 22.01 -10.00
N GLU A 141 1.12 21.14 -10.76
CA GLU A 141 0.46 20.05 -11.49
C GLU A 141 -0.18 19.05 -10.53
N VAL A 142 0.56 18.64 -9.50
CA VAL A 142 0.04 17.74 -8.46
C VAL A 142 -1.10 18.40 -7.68
N ALA A 143 -0.97 19.69 -7.35
CA ALA A 143 -2.01 20.44 -6.65
C ALA A 143 -3.29 20.53 -7.50
N GLU A 144 -3.17 20.85 -8.79
CA GLU A 144 -4.29 20.88 -9.73
C GLU A 144 -5.02 19.53 -9.80
N ALA A 145 -4.26 18.44 -9.94
CA ALA A 145 -4.84 17.10 -9.97
C ALA A 145 -5.60 16.79 -8.67
N PHE A 146 -4.98 17.01 -7.51
CA PHE A 146 -5.59 16.70 -6.22
C PHE A 146 -6.85 17.54 -5.97
N ASP A 147 -6.82 18.83 -6.30
CA ASP A 147 -7.98 19.73 -6.20
C ASP A 147 -9.13 19.27 -7.11
N ALA A 148 -8.85 18.86 -8.34
CA ALA A 148 -9.85 18.34 -9.28
C ALA A 148 -10.47 17.04 -8.78
N LEU A 149 -9.63 16.10 -8.31
CA LEU A 149 -10.07 14.78 -7.84
C LEU A 149 -10.90 14.87 -6.55
N GLU A 150 -10.50 15.71 -5.61
CA GLU A 150 -11.26 15.95 -4.38
C GLU A 150 -12.59 16.67 -4.68
N SER A 151 -12.55 17.76 -5.45
CA SER A 151 -13.75 18.56 -5.74
C SER A 151 -14.80 17.82 -6.56
N SER A 152 -14.37 16.87 -7.41
CA SER A 152 -15.29 15.98 -8.13
C SER A 152 -15.87 14.85 -7.27
N GLY A 153 -15.38 14.68 -6.03
CA GLY A 153 -15.78 13.59 -5.13
C GLY A 153 -15.21 12.21 -5.49
N LYS A 154 -14.30 12.14 -6.47
CA LYS A 154 -13.66 10.89 -6.89
C LYS A 154 -12.67 10.35 -5.87
N VAL A 155 -12.05 11.22 -5.06
CA VAL A 155 -11.09 10.88 -4.02
C VAL A 155 -11.44 11.58 -2.72
N ARG A 156 -11.39 10.84 -1.60
CA ARG A 156 -11.68 11.37 -0.26
C ARG A 156 -10.42 11.72 0.52
N HIS A 157 -9.38 10.89 0.42
CA HIS A 157 -8.13 11.02 1.18
C HIS A 157 -6.92 10.82 0.27
N PHE A 158 -5.80 11.41 0.66
CA PHE A 158 -4.58 11.43 -0.12
C PHE A 158 -3.39 10.95 0.70
N GLY A 159 -2.43 10.34 0.02
CA GLY A 159 -1.20 9.87 0.63
C GLY A 159 -0.11 9.63 -0.39
N VAL A 160 0.94 8.99 0.08
CA VAL A 160 2.12 8.65 -0.72
C VAL A 160 2.54 7.21 -0.46
N SER A 161 3.43 6.69 -1.30
CA SER A 161 4.09 5.41 -1.11
C SER A 161 5.58 5.56 -1.44
N ASN A 162 6.43 4.92 -0.64
CA ASN A 162 7.88 4.91 -0.83
C ASN A 162 8.53 6.30 -0.88
N MET A 163 8.08 7.22 -0.06
CA MET A 163 8.62 8.58 0.02
C MET A 163 9.24 8.89 1.39
N GLY A 164 10.35 9.62 1.35
CA GLY A 164 11.02 10.11 2.55
C GLY A 164 10.45 11.44 3.05
N PRO A 165 10.84 11.88 4.26
CA PRO A 165 10.30 13.09 4.90
C PRO A 165 10.37 14.35 4.03
N TRP A 166 11.50 14.62 3.40
CA TRP A 166 11.67 15.83 2.61
C TRP A 166 10.89 15.85 1.30
N GLN A 167 10.63 14.68 0.71
CA GLN A 167 9.75 14.55 -0.45
C GLN A 167 8.30 14.85 -0.05
N ILE A 168 7.87 14.33 1.11
CA ILE A 168 6.54 14.59 1.65
C ILE A 168 6.36 16.07 2.01
N GLU A 169 7.37 16.70 2.67
CA GLU A 169 7.30 18.13 3.00
C GLU A 169 7.23 19.00 1.75
N LEU A 170 8.00 18.65 0.71
CA LEU A 170 7.97 19.38 -0.56
C LEU A 170 6.57 19.29 -1.19
N LEU A 171 5.99 18.10 -1.29
CA LEU A 171 4.63 17.93 -1.81
C LEU A 171 3.62 18.70 -0.95
N GLN A 172 3.67 18.52 0.38
CA GLN A 172 2.71 19.16 1.30
C GLN A 172 2.79 20.69 1.27
N SER A 173 3.94 21.27 0.88
CA SER A 173 4.09 22.73 0.80
C SER A 173 3.21 23.39 -0.26
N GLY A 174 2.73 22.65 -1.25
CA GLY A 174 1.84 23.16 -2.30
C GLY A 174 0.44 22.51 -2.30
N LEU A 175 0.23 21.47 -1.50
CA LEU A 175 -1.03 20.77 -1.45
C LEU A 175 -1.93 21.30 -0.32
N ARG A 176 -3.19 21.54 -0.63
CA ARG A 176 -4.23 21.84 0.35
C ARG A 176 -4.68 20.58 1.09
N GLN A 177 -4.69 19.45 0.39
CA GLN A 177 -5.02 18.15 0.93
C GLN A 177 -3.91 17.67 1.84
N LYS A 178 -4.27 17.04 2.96
CA LYS A 178 -3.31 16.44 3.87
C LYS A 178 -2.86 15.09 3.34
N LEU A 179 -1.56 14.84 3.35
CA LEU A 179 -0.99 13.52 3.07
C LEU A 179 -1.05 12.69 4.37
N GLU A 180 -1.96 11.73 4.43
CA GLU A 180 -2.31 11.02 5.66
C GLU A 180 -1.71 9.62 5.76
N ILE A 181 -1.20 9.11 4.63
CA ILE A 181 -0.71 7.74 4.48
C ILE A 181 0.67 7.76 3.83
N ASN A 182 1.59 6.95 4.33
CA ASN A 182 2.79 6.57 3.60
C ASN A 182 2.91 5.04 3.57
N GLN A 183 2.76 4.44 2.38
CA GLN A 183 2.85 2.99 2.22
C GLN A 183 4.30 2.59 1.94
N LEU A 184 4.91 1.84 2.86
CA LEU A 184 6.35 1.53 2.88
C LEU A 184 6.59 0.02 2.99
N GLN A 185 7.70 -0.47 2.45
CA GLN A 185 8.13 -1.83 2.75
C GLN A 185 8.48 -1.94 4.23
N PHE A 186 7.81 -2.85 4.92
CA PHE A 186 8.06 -3.08 6.34
C PHE A 186 7.65 -4.49 6.75
N GLY A 187 8.55 -5.18 7.43
CA GLY A 187 8.33 -6.55 7.89
C GLY A 187 9.56 -7.10 8.59
N LEU A 188 9.48 -8.32 9.09
CA LEU A 188 10.58 -8.98 9.82
C LEU A 188 11.87 -9.12 9.00
N MET A 189 11.75 -9.17 7.67
CA MET A 189 12.90 -9.25 6.77
C MET A 189 13.22 -7.90 6.09
N HIS A 190 12.56 -6.82 6.50
CA HIS A 190 12.80 -5.47 6.01
C HIS A 190 12.65 -4.47 7.17
N THR A 191 13.70 -4.35 7.97
CA THR A 191 13.72 -3.62 9.26
C THR A 191 14.52 -2.32 9.23
N GLN A 192 15.05 -1.93 8.08
CA GLN A 192 16.00 -0.81 7.92
C GLN A 192 15.56 0.48 8.60
N MET A 193 14.25 0.79 8.57
CA MET A 193 13.71 1.98 9.24
C MET A 193 13.87 1.92 10.77
N LEU A 194 13.74 0.72 11.36
CA LEU A 194 13.95 0.51 12.79
C LEU A 194 15.42 0.45 13.14
N ASP A 195 16.22 -0.23 12.33
CA ASP A 195 17.64 -0.46 12.59
C ASP A 195 18.39 0.88 12.64
N ALA A 196 18.11 1.79 11.72
CA ALA A 196 18.69 3.13 11.69
C ALA A 196 18.35 3.93 12.95
N GLU A 197 17.12 3.85 13.45
CA GLU A 197 16.70 4.52 14.69
C GLU A 197 17.34 3.93 15.93
N ILE A 198 17.34 2.58 16.04
CA ILE A 198 17.90 1.89 17.21
C ILE A 198 19.40 2.09 17.30
N GLN A 199 20.08 2.10 16.16
CA GLN A 199 21.54 2.23 16.09
C GLN A 199 22.00 3.67 15.78
N PHE A 200 21.14 4.66 16.03
CA PHE A 200 21.46 6.06 15.78
C PHE A 200 22.82 6.44 16.39
N ASN A 201 23.65 7.14 15.60
CA ASN A 201 25.00 7.57 15.99
C ASN A 201 25.99 6.44 16.31
N MET A 202 25.75 5.21 15.83
CA MET A 202 26.70 4.10 15.94
C MET A 202 27.50 3.93 14.63
N ALA A 203 28.69 3.38 14.71
CA ALA A 203 29.57 3.11 13.56
C ALA A 203 29.32 1.69 12.97
N SER A 204 28.09 1.32 12.74
CA SER A 204 27.68 0.03 12.19
C SER A 204 26.92 0.22 10.87
N ASP A 205 26.95 -0.76 9.97
CA ASP A 205 26.23 -0.68 8.70
C ASP A 205 24.70 -0.46 8.88
N PRO A 206 24.03 -1.13 9.84
CA PRO A 206 22.61 -0.87 10.09
C PRO A 206 22.28 0.52 10.63
N ALA A 207 23.27 1.26 11.16
CA ALA A 207 23.10 2.65 11.57
C ALA A 207 23.04 3.64 10.40
N ALA A 208 23.38 3.19 9.19
CA ALA A 208 23.28 4.03 8.00
C ALA A 208 21.81 4.32 7.67
N ASP A 209 21.37 5.56 7.94
CA ASP A 209 20.01 5.96 7.63
C ASP A 209 19.83 6.17 6.13
N ARG A 210 19.05 5.27 5.52
CA ARG A 210 18.62 5.33 4.11
C ARG A 210 17.17 5.77 3.97
N THR A 211 16.53 6.11 5.08
CA THR A 211 15.07 6.36 5.15
C THR A 211 14.74 7.78 5.61
N GLY A 212 15.75 8.56 5.97
CA GLY A 212 15.62 9.96 6.37
C GLY A 212 14.81 10.15 7.66
N GLY A 213 14.79 9.17 8.56
CA GLY A 213 14.01 9.25 9.80
C GLY A 213 12.50 9.15 9.57
N ILE A 214 12.05 8.36 8.61
CA ILE A 214 10.62 8.29 8.23
C ILE A 214 9.71 7.80 9.37
N LEU A 215 10.18 6.93 10.28
CA LEU A 215 9.36 6.46 11.39
C LEU A 215 9.00 7.57 12.39
N PRO A 216 9.97 8.33 12.99
CA PRO A 216 9.63 9.44 13.86
C PRO A 216 8.93 10.57 13.14
N TYR A 217 9.26 10.80 11.85
CA TYR A 217 8.57 11.79 11.02
C TYR A 217 7.07 11.45 10.88
N SER A 218 6.74 10.21 10.53
CA SER A 218 5.35 9.79 10.35
C SER A 218 4.54 9.94 11.64
N ARG A 219 5.16 9.61 12.79
CA ARG A 219 4.53 9.84 14.10
C ARG A 219 4.30 11.32 14.39
N LEU A 220 5.29 12.17 14.11
CA LEU A 220 5.19 13.62 14.32
C LEU A 220 4.10 14.25 13.47
N LYS A 221 3.94 13.77 12.23
CA LYS A 221 2.93 14.26 11.27
C LYS A 221 1.58 13.54 11.38
N HIS A 222 1.45 12.56 12.27
CA HIS A 222 0.26 11.71 12.39
C HIS A 222 -0.10 11.01 11.06
N MET A 223 0.89 10.58 10.31
CA MET A 223 0.72 9.78 9.10
C MET A 223 0.66 8.30 9.47
N THR A 224 -0.28 7.57 8.88
CA THR A 224 -0.30 6.11 9.01
C THR A 224 0.71 5.49 8.07
N ILE A 225 1.60 4.65 8.62
CA ILE A 225 2.45 3.78 7.83
C ILE A 225 1.67 2.52 7.47
N GLN A 226 1.57 2.23 6.17
CA GLN A 226 1.03 0.96 5.67
C GLN A 226 2.19 0.08 5.21
N ALA A 227 2.27 -1.14 5.73
CA ALA A 227 3.32 -2.08 5.38
C ALA A 227 2.96 -2.87 4.11
N TRP A 228 3.68 -2.64 2.99
CA TRP A 228 3.55 -3.52 1.83
C TRP A 228 4.54 -4.68 1.88
N CYS A 229 4.19 -5.79 1.26
CA CYS A 229 4.94 -7.05 1.26
C CYS A 229 5.42 -7.51 2.65
N PRO A 230 4.56 -7.55 3.68
CA PRO A 230 4.95 -7.79 5.07
C PRO A 230 5.57 -9.17 5.32
N PHE A 231 5.40 -10.12 4.39
CA PHE A 231 5.92 -11.49 4.49
C PHE A 231 7.10 -11.78 3.57
N GLN A 232 7.51 -10.82 2.73
CA GLN A 232 8.56 -11.04 1.74
C GLN A 232 9.96 -10.90 2.34
N SER A 233 10.86 -11.76 1.85
CA SER A 233 12.29 -11.72 2.16
C SER A 233 13.15 -11.30 0.95
N GLY A 234 12.52 -10.75 -0.07
CA GLY A 234 13.13 -10.39 -1.34
C GLY A 234 12.56 -11.21 -2.50
N THR A 235 13.02 -10.92 -3.72
CA THR A 235 12.56 -11.60 -4.94
C THR A 235 13.11 -13.00 -5.08
N GLU A 236 14.29 -13.27 -4.50
CA GLU A 236 14.99 -14.56 -4.63
C GLU A 236 14.27 -15.68 -3.86
N TYR A 237 13.86 -15.42 -2.62
CA TYR A 237 13.32 -16.47 -1.73
C TYR A 237 11.82 -16.36 -1.50
N GLY A 238 11.20 -15.27 -1.90
CA GLY A 238 9.77 -15.06 -1.71
C GLY A 238 9.35 -14.91 -0.23
N PRO A 239 8.19 -15.41 0.18
CA PRO A 239 7.72 -15.30 1.57
C PRO A 239 8.60 -16.11 2.53
N PHE A 240 8.91 -15.55 3.69
CA PHE A 240 9.75 -16.20 4.71
C PHE A 240 9.00 -17.19 5.61
N VAL A 241 7.68 -17.04 5.77
CA VAL A 241 6.91 -17.91 6.66
C VAL A 241 6.79 -19.32 6.06
N GLY A 242 7.26 -20.31 6.80
CA GLY A 242 7.28 -21.70 6.36
C GLY A 242 8.37 -22.03 5.34
N ASN A 243 9.26 -21.11 5.04
CA ASN A 243 10.32 -21.26 4.04
C ASN A 243 11.58 -21.84 4.68
N GLU A 244 12.15 -22.88 4.04
CA GLU A 244 13.33 -23.61 4.51
C GLU A 244 14.62 -22.77 4.56
N HIS A 245 14.68 -21.67 3.82
CA HIS A 245 15.81 -20.74 3.86
C HIS A 245 15.85 -19.90 5.16
N PHE A 246 14.78 -19.91 5.96
CA PHE A 246 14.69 -19.15 7.21
C PHE A 246 14.30 -20.02 8.42
N PRO A 247 15.07 -21.11 8.70
CA PRO A 247 14.65 -22.11 9.70
C PRO A 247 14.58 -21.52 11.11
N GLU A 248 15.54 -20.70 11.51
CA GLU A 248 15.61 -20.11 12.87
C GLU A 248 14.43 -19.15 13.11
N LEU A 249 14.11 -18.30 12.12
CA LEU A 249 12.96 -17.42 12.18
C LEU A 249 11.66 -18.21 12.30
N ASN A 250 11.50 -19.28 11.50
CA ASN A 250 10.29 -20.09 11.51
C ASN A 250 10.11 -20.92 12.81
N VAL A 251 11.21 -21.35 13.44
CA VAL A 251 11.17 -21.96 14.77
C VAL A 251 10.60 -20.96 15.79
N GLU A 252 11.08 -19.71 15.79
CA GLU A 252 10.61 -18.70 16.73
C GLU A 252 9.17 -18.26 16.44
N LEU A 253 8.80 -18.08 15.18
CA LEU A 253 7.41 -17.77 14.81
C LEU A 253 6.46 -18.86 15.23
N THR A 254 6.83 -20.15 15.08
CA THR A 254 6.03 -21.30 15.51
C THR A 254 5.91 -21.35 17.05
N ARG A 255 7.00 -21.12 17.78
CA ARG A 255 7.01 -21.06 19.22
C ARG A 255 6.07 -19.96 19.76
N LEU A 256 6.13 -18.76 19.16
CA LEU A 256 5.26 -17.65 19.54
C LEU A 256 3.81 -17.90 19.15
N ALA A 257 3.57 -18.50 18.00
CA ALA A 257 2.23 -18.87 17.55
C ALA A 257 1.57 -19.83 18.57
N GLY A 258 2.30 -20.84 19.04
CA GLY A 258 1.81 -21.73 20.10
C GLY A 258 1.55 -21.01 21.43
N LYS A 259 2.47 -20.09 21.84
CA LYS A 259 2.31 -19.31 23.07
C LYS A 259 1.06 -18.42 23.06
N TYR A 260 0.71 -17.84 21.93
CA TYR A 260 -0.39 -16.87 21.81
C TYR A 260 -1.64 -17.45 21.15
N SER A 261 -1.71 -18.75 20.92
CA SER A 261 -2.83 -19.42 20.22
C SER A 261 -3.15 -18.76 18.88
N SER A 262 -2.11 -18.51 18.08
CA SER A 262 -2.15 -17.82 16.80
C SER A 262 -1.47 -18.66 15.70
N THR A 263 -1.23 -18.04 14.55
CA THR A 263 -0.46 -18.61 13.44
C THR A 263 0.87 -17.90 13.27
N PRO A 264 1.89 -18.49 12.63
CA PRO A 264 3.14 -17.81 12.30
C PRO A 264 2.92 -16.49 11.53
N ASN A 265 2.00 -16.46 10.55
CA ASN A 265 1.60 -15.26 9.84
C ASN A 265 1.00 -14.21 10.80
N GLY A 266 0.12 -14.64 11.71
CA GLY A 266 -0.47 -13.77 12.72
C GLY A 266 0.58 -13.12 13.63
N ILE A 267 1.64 -13.86 13.99
CA ILE A 267 2.76 -13.33 14.78
C ILE A 267 3.56 -12.30 13.97
N ALA A 268 3.85 -12.57 12.69
CA ALA A 268 4.57 -11.64 11.82
C ALA A 268 3.78 -10.33 11.64
N VAL A 269 2.47 -10.40 11.41
CA VAL A 269 1.60 -9.20 11.35
C VAL A 269 1.56 -8.47 12.68
N ALA A 270 1.40 -9.21 13.80
CA ALA A 270 1.34 -8.61 15.13
C ALA A 270 2.63 -7.86 15.48
N TRP A 271 3.79 -8.30 14.97
CA TRP A 271 5.05 -7.61 15.15
C TRP A 271 5.02 -6.22 14.48
N ILE A 272 4.56 -6.13 13.23
CA ILE A 272 4.41 -4.86 12.51
C ILE A 272 3.42 -3.93 13.25
N LEU A 273 2.27 -4.47 13.63
CA LEU A 273 1.19 -3.72 14.29
C LEU A 273 1.53 -3.22 15.70
N ARG A 274 2.70 -3.53 16.25
CA ARG A 274 3.20 -2.92 17.47
C ARG A 274 3.76 -1.52 17.26
N HIS A 275 4.14 -1.19 16.04
CA HIS A 275 4.62 0.15 15.73
C HIS A 275 3.44 1.13 15.78
N PRO A 276 3.59 2.30 16.43
CA PRO A 276 2.48 3.23 16.69
C PRO A 276 2.22 4.26 15.55
N ALA A 277 2.80 4.06 14.34
CA ALA A 277 2.54 4.94 13.19
C ALA A 277 1.70 4.25 12.13
#